data_faa9bba5554a103216bebffd14a1ca80
#
_entry.id   faa9bba5554a103216bebffd14a1ca80
#
_cell.length_a   1.000
_cell.length_b   1.000
_cell.length_c   1.000
_cell.angle_alpha   90.00
_cell.angle_beta   90.00
_cell.angle_gamma   90.00
#
_symmetry.space_group_name_H-M   'P 1'
#
loop_
_entity.id
_entity.type
_entity.pdbx_description
1 polymer ?
#
loop_
_entity_poly.entity_id
_entity_poly.type
_entity_poly.pdbx_seq_one_letter_code
_entity_poly.pdbx_strand_id
1 'polypeptide(L)'
;MKQFIYLSAICMLTLSACTGAFKKGDNGLEYKIITSGSGKAIGYGNFMQIHIKQVYAGTKDTVLMDTRDYMSRIQVLDSVSTPLAYFKILKQMRKGDSLVIRLLTDTVFKDPKNAMPPFMKKGKYLYTHVSMVNIFETKEQADSANQAETVLAKPRIYKKQLEEIEKGLADKKADLDAETKAIEAFLTKNNIKATKTKWGTYIAITTEGTGEKLTNKDVAIVNYTGRTLDSGKVFDSNIDPKFMHVQPLEVNLGEFGGIILGWTDALMQLKKGSKATVYIPATLGYGAAGNGEKIKPGENLIFEMDVTDVTNEEAFAAKQKAMQEEMMKKMQESQNQPAPPAPKNPGN
;
A
#
# COMPACT_ATOMS: atom_id res chain seq x y z
N MET A 1 -36.50 -24.47 -23.53
CA MET A 1 -36.15 -23.10 -23.09
C MET A 1 -36.58 -22.96 -21.64
N LYS A 2 -35.64 -23.12 -20.69
CA LYS A 2 -35.88 -22.87 -19.25
C LYS A 2 -34.97 -21.70 -18.88
N GLN A 3 -35.62 -20.56 -18.63
CA GLN A 3 -34.93 -19.36 -18.13
C GLN A 3 -34.59 -19.59 -16.65
N PHE A 4 -33.30 -19.56 -16.32
CA PHE A 4 -32.84 -19.46 -14.95
C PHE A 4 -32.84 -17.98 -14.55
N ILE A 5 -33.78 -17.62 -13.71
CA ILE A 5 -33.84 -16.31 -13.05
C ILE A 5 -32.86 -16.40 -11.89
N TYR A 6 -31.71 -15.72 -11.99
CA TYR A 6 -30.82 -15.48 -10.86
C TYR A 6 -31.46 -14.38 -9.98
N LEU A 7 -32.03 -14.82 -8.88
CA LEU A 7 -32.47 -13.95 -7.81
C LEU A 7 -31.20 -13.48 -7.05
N SER A 8 -30.69 -12.30 -7.39
CA SER A 8 -29.67 -11.64 -6.58
C SER A 8 -30.34 -11.19 -5.27
N ALA A 9 -30.14 -11.97 -4.22
CA ALA A 9 -30.49 -11.58 -2.86
C ALA A 9 -29.59 -10.40 -2.47
N ILE A 10 -30.09 -9.18 -2.71
CA ILE A 10 -29.61 -7.97 -2.05
C ILE A 10 -29.89 -8.16 -0.57
N CYS A 11 -28.90 -8.62 0.18
CA CYS A 11 -28.92 -8.59 1.63
C CYS A 11 -28.90 -7.12 2.06
N MET A 12 -30.05 -6.47 2.04
CA MET A 12 -30.29 -5.28 2.84
C MET A 12 -30.06 -5.70 4.28
N LEU A 13 -28.87 -5.44 4.81
CA LEU A 13 -28.64 -5.37 6.23
C LEU A 13 -29.50 -4.23 6.76
N THR A 14 -30.76 -4.56 7.03
CA THR A 14 -31.58 -3.76 7.93
C THR A 14 -30.76 -3.60 9.20
N LEU A 15 -30.31 -2.37 9.45
CA LEU A 15 -29.88 -1.92 10.76
C LEU A 15 -31.06 -2.13 11.73
N SER A 16 -31.27 -3.36 12.16
CA SER A 16 -32.09 -3.67 13.31
C SER A 16 -31.47 -2.87 14.45
N ALA A 17 -32.16 -1.81 14.82
CA ALA A 17 -31.80 -0.94 15.93
C ALA A 17 -31.59 -1.79 17.18
N CYS A 18 -30.35 -2.20 17.44
CA CYS A 18 -29.93 -2.64 18.76
C CYS A 18 -30.04 -1.42 19.68
N THR A 19 -31.15 -1.30 20.37
CA THR A 19 -31.57 -0.22 21.27
C THR A 19 -30.80 -0.20 22.60
N GLY A 20 -29.52 -0.49 22.58
CA GLY A 20 -28.64 -0.30 23.74
C GLY A 20 -28.17 1.16 23.82
N ALA A 21 -28.48 1.83 24.93
CA ALA A 21 -27.96 3.16 25.21
C ALA A 21 -26.41 3.14 25.30
N PHE A 22 -25.77 4.23 24.86
CA PHE A 22 -24.34 4.40 25.08
C PHE A 22 -24.05 4.52 26.57
N LYS A 23 -23.05 3.77 27.03
CA LYS A 23 -22.48 3.87 28.37
C LYS A 23 -21.41 4.96 28.36
N LYS A 24 -21.28 5.69 29.47
CA LYS A 24 -20.18 6.63 29.66
C LYS A 24 -18.91 5.89 30.07
N GLY A 25 -17.81 6.21 29.43
CA GLY A 25 -16.47 5.78 29.79
C GLY A 25 -15.63 6.95 30.26
N ASP A 26 -14.32 6.71 30.44
CA ASP A 26 -13.37 7.73 30.87
C ASP A 26 -13.14 8.79 29.76
N ASN A 27 -12.74 10.00 30.13
CA ASN A 27 -12.35 11.09 29.21
C ASN A 27 -13.42 11.51 28.17
N GLY A 28 -14.69 11.45 28.54
CA GLY A 28 -15.80 11.85 27.66
C GLY A 28 -16.12 10.83 26.54
N LEU A 29 -15.53 9.64 26.61
CA LEU A 29 -15.81 8.55 25.72
C LEU A 29 -17.19 7.96 26.03
N GLU A 30 -17.97 7.71 25.00
CA GLU A 30 -19.23 6.98 25.10
C GLU A 30 -19.15 5.70 24.24
N TYR A 31 -19.63 4.58 24.75
CA TYR A 31 -19.51 3.29 24.05
C TYR A 31 -20.72 2.39 24.22
N LYS A 32 -20.87 1.48 23.29
CA LYS A 32 -21.75 0.31 23.43
C LYS A 32 -21.10 -0.94 22.86
N ILE A 33 -21.21 -2.04 23.56
CA ILE A 33 -20.82 -3.36 23.06
C ILE A 33 -22.09 -4.03 22.51
N ILE A 34 -21.98 -4.53 21.29
CA ILE A 34 -23.01 -5.33 20.63
C ILE A 34 -22.52 -6.77 20.72
N THR A 35 -23.10 -7.51 21.65
CA THR A 35 -22.71 -8.89 21.92
C THR A 35 -23.42 -9.81 20.94
N SER A 36 -22.66 -10.40 20.05
CA SER A 36 -23.11 -11.46 19.13
C SER A 36 -22.15 -12.66 19.16
N GLY A 37 -21.06 -12.49 19.89
CA GLY A 37 -20.01 -13.47 20.01
C GLY A 37 -20.25 -14.51 21.07
N SER A 38 -19.40 -15.53 21.05
CA SER A 38 -19.40 -16.66 21.98
C SER A 38 -18.04 -16.82 22.65
N GLY A 39 -17.98 -17.66 23.69
CA GLY A 39 -16.75 -17.97 24.38
C GLY A 39 -16.40 -17.00 25.50
N LYS A 40 -15.16 -17.07 25.98
CA LYS A 40 -14.63 -16.22 27.04
C LYS A 40 -14.30 -14.82 26.51
N ALA A 41 -14.44 -13.82 27.36
CA ALA A 41 -13.93 -12.48 27.09
C ALA A 41 -12.41 -12.51 27.00
N ILE A 42 -11.84 -11.56 26.23
CA ILE A 42 -10.39 -11.45 26.04
C ILE A 42 -9.69 -11.16 27.37
N GLY A 43 -8.64 -11.92 27.68
CA GLY A 43 -7.80 -11.73 28.86
C GLY A 43 -6.67 -10.74 28.64
N TYR A 44 -6.05 -10.32 29.75
CA TYR A 44 -4.78 -9.55 29.72
C TYR A 44 -3.69 -10.41 29.06
N GLY A 45 -2.91 -9.82 28.16
CA GLY A 45 -1.83 -10.50 27.45
C GLY A 45 -2.29 -11.35 26.26
N ASN A 46 -3.58 -11.57 26.06
CA ASN A 46 -4.08 -12.21 24.85
C ASN A 46 -3.96 -11.25 23.66
N PHE A 47 -3.93 -11.81 22.45
CA PHE A 47 -3.90 -11.05 21.21
C PHE A 47 -5.30 -10.99 20.61
N MET A 48 -5.68 -9.80 20.15
CA MET A 48 -6.95 -9.55 19.45
C MET A 48 -6.70 -9.29 17.98
N GLN A 49 -7.46 -9.95 17.12
CA GLN A 49 -7.59 -9.62 15.70
C GLN A 49 -8.86 -8.81 15.54
N ILE A 50 -8.73 -7.58 15.03
CA ILE A 50 -9.82 -6.63 14.94
C ILE A 50 -9.88 -5.94 13.59
N HIS A 51 -11.10 -5.62 13.15
CA HIS A 51 -11.32 -4.58 12.16
C HIS A 51 -11.75 -3.29 12.85
N ILE A 52 -11.26 -2.18 12.34
CA ILE A 52 -11.57 -0.83 12.81
C ILE A 52 -12.13 -0.02 11.65
N LYS A 53 -13.28 0.62 11.87
CA LYS A 53 -13.84 1.62 10.96
C LYS A 53 -14.06 2.91 11.71
N GLN A 54 -13.53 4.02 11.18
CA GLN A 54 -13.75 5.36 11.71
C GLN A 54 -14.64 6.17 10.78
N VAL A 55 -15.64 6.83 11.36
CA VAL A 55 -16.61 7.63 10.63
C VAL A 55 -16.79 8.97 11.33
N TYR A 56 -16.63 10.04 10.59
CA TYR A 56 -17.04 11.38 11.01
C TYR A 56 -18.52 11.59 10.66
N ALA A 57 -19.35 11.84 11.69
CA ALA A 57 -20.77 12.12 11.54
C ALA A 57 -20.99 13.63 11.31
N GLY A 58 -20.83 14.05 10.07
CA GLY A 58 -21.06 15.42 9.62
C GLY A 58 -22.47 15.67 9.13
N THR A 59 -22.64 16.54 8.13
CA THR A 59 -23.89 16.68 7.37
C THR A 59 -24.15 15.43 6.52
N LYS A 60 -23.06 14.83 6.04
CA LYS A 60 -22.99 13.51 5.43
C LYS A 60 -21.88 12.74 6.14
N ASP A 61 -22.17 11.49 6.47
CA ASP A 61 -21.18 10.63 7.09
C ASP A 61 -19.98 10.41 6.16
N THR A 62 -18.78 10.61 6.70
CA THR A 62 -17.53 10.44 5.97
C THR A 62 -16.72 9.33 6.62
N VAL A 63 -16.45 8.27 5.87
CA VAL A 63 -15.55 7.20 6.30
C VAL A 63 -14.12 7.72 6.21
N LEU A 64 -13.44 7.74 7.36
CA LEU A 64 -12.05 8.20 7.48
C LEU A 64 -11.07 7.05 7.30
N MET A 65 -11.46 5.87 7.77
CA MET A 65 -10.66 4.65 7.70
C MET A 65 -11.59 3.43 7.81
N ASP A 66 -11.32 2.39 7.03
CA ASP A 66 -11.92 1.05 7.22
C ASP A 66 -10.84 -0.01 6.96
N THR A 67 -10.41 -0.73 7.99
CA THR A 67 -9.37 -1.76 7.87
C THR A 67 -9.84 -2.99 7.09
N ARG A 68 -11.14 -3.11 6.79
CA ARG A 68 -11.67 -4.18 5.94
C ARG A 68 -11.27 -4.01 4.48
N ASP A 69 -10.98 -2.77 4.07
CA ASP A 69 -10.45 -2.48 2.74
C ASP A 69 -8.97 -2.88 2.59
N TYR A 70 -8.29 -3.08 3.72
CA TYR A 70 -6.86 -3.37 3.78
C TYR A 70 -6.61 -4.69 4.53
N MET A 71 -6.29 -4.61 5.81
CA MET A 71 -5.87 -5.74 6.63
C MET A 71 -6.43 -5.60 8.05
N SER A 72 -6.86 -6.69 8.67
CA SER A 72 -7.20 -6.69 10.09
C SER A 72 -5.96 -6.37 10.93
N ARG A 73 -6.17 -5.75 12.09
CA ARG A 73 -5.08 -5.49 13.05
C ARG A 73 -5.00 -6.62 14.05
N ILE A 74 -3.79 -7.15 14.25
CA ILE A 74 -3.51 -8.12 15.32
C ILE A 74 -2.59 -7.44 16.32
N GLN A 75 -3.03 -7.33 17.56
CA GLN A 75 -2.27 -6.67 18.63
C GLN A 75 -2.57 -7.29 20.00
N VAL A 76 -1.60 -7.20 20.90
CA VAL A 76 -1.79 -7.63 22.29
C VAL A 76 -2.73 -6.70 23.03
N LEU A 77 -3.55 -7.23 23.91
CA LEU A 77 -4.35 -6.44 24.86
C LEU A 77 -3.61 -6.35 26.18
N ASP A 78 -2.91 -5.25 26.38
CA ASP A 78 -2.23 -4.93 27.64
C ASP A 78 -2.50 -3.47 28.05
N SER A 79 -2.09 -3.09 29.28
CA SER A 79 -2.27 -1.76 29.82
C SER A 79 -1.15 -0.79 29.46
N VAL A 80 -0.11 -1.24 28.76
CA VAL A 80 1.04 -0.42 28.33
C VAL A 80 0.80 0.15 26.94
N SER A 81 0.43 -0.70 25.98
CA SER A 81 0.18 -0.33 24.59
C SER A 81 -1.25 0.16 24.35
N THR A 82 -2.21 -0.23 25.21
CA THR A 82 -3.62 0.15 25.07
C THR A 82 -3.99 1.22 26.11
N PRO A 83 -4.42 2.42 25.71
CA PRO A 83 -4.86 3.43 26.67
C PRO A 83 -5.93 2.89 27.62
N LEU A 84 -5.83 3.22 28.91
CA LEU A 84 -6.61 2.61 29.98
C LEU A 84 -8.13 2.65 29.75
N ALA A 85 -8.64 3.75 29.17
CA ALA A 85 -10.06 3.87 28.85
C ALA A 85 -10.54 2.81 27.85
N TYR A 86 -9.73 2.53 26.81
CA TYR A 86 -10.03 1.50 25.82
C TYR A 86 -9.80 0.08 26.37
N PHE A 87 -8.74 -0.11 27.14
CA PHE A 87 -8.43 -1.38 27.77
C PHE A 87 -9.59 -1.89 28.64
N LYS A 88 -10.19 -1.03 29.50
CA LYS A 88 -11.34 -1.37 30.34
C LYS A 88 -12.57 -1.85 29.56
N ILE A 89 -12.71 -1.36 28.33
CA ILE A 89 -13.84 -1.71 27.47
C ILE A 89 -13.54 -2.99 26.66
N LEU A 90 -12.37 -3.03 26.02
CA LEU A 90 -11.96 -4.13 25.14
C LEU A 90 -11.90 -5.46 25.91
N LYS A 91 -11.44 -5.47 27.17
CA LYS A 91 -11.41 -6.68 28.01
C LYS A 91 -12.77 -7.34 28.27
N GLN A 92 -13.87 -6.65 27.95
CA GLN A 92 -15.22 -7.20 28.07
C GLN A 92 -15.67 -7.92 26.80
N MET A 93 -14.94 -7.75 25.68
CA MET A 93 -15.32 -8.27 24.37
C MET A 93 -14.95 -9.75 24.22
N ARG A 94 -15.74 -10.42 23.42
CA ARG A 94 -15.55 -11.82 23.00
C ARG A 94 -15.31 -11.88 21.50
N LYS A 95 -14.82 -12.99 21.01
CA LYS A 95 -14.79 -13.25 19.58
C LYS A 95 -16.19 -13.09 18.97
N GLY A 96 -16.31 -12.30 17.90
CA GLY A 96 -17.56 -12.00 17.21
C GLY A 96 -18.30 -10.76 17.73
N ASP A 97 -17.92 -10.21 18.88
CA ASP A 97 -18.52 -8.97 19.38
C ASP A 97 -18.12 -7.76 18.54
N SER A 98 -18.97 -6.74 18.55
CA SER A 98 -18.69 -5.43 18.00
C SER A 98 -18.77 -4.36 19.08
N LEU A 99 -17.89 -3.37 18.98
CA LEU A 99 -17.84 -2.21 19.87
C LEU A 99 -18.03 -0.94 19.03
N VAL A 100 -18.92 -0.08 19.47
CA VAL A 100 -19.07 1.26 18.91
C VAL A 100 -18.66 2.27 19.98
N ILE A 101 -17.66 3.05 19.66
CA ILE A 101 -17.19 4.18 20.48
C ILE A 101 -17.56 5.45 19.75
N ARG A 102 -17.98 6.49 20.50
CA ARG A 102 -18.12 7.83 19.96
C ARG A 102 -17.47 8.86 20.87
N LEU A 103 -16.85 9.84 20.24
CA LEU A 103 -16.22 10.98 20.88
C LEU A 103 -16.63 12.26 20.17
N LEU A 104 -16.87 13.31 20.90
CA LEU A 104 -17.05 14.65 20.32
C LEU A 104 -15.74 15.11 19.66
N THR A 105 -15.85 15.77 18.52
CA THR A 105 -14.70 16.39 17.82
C THR A 105 -13.95 17.34 18.75
N ASP A 106 -14.66 18.09 19.60
CA ASP A 106 -14.07 18.99 20.59
C ASP A 106 -13.19 18.26 21.61
N THR A 107 -13.50 17.01 21.93
CA THR A 107 -12.69 16.19 22.84
C THR A 107 -11.46 15.64 22.12
N VAL A 108 -11.61 15.18 20.87
CA VAL A 108 -10.52 14.59 20.08
C VAL A 108 -9.48 15.62 19.70
N PHE A 109 -9.92 16.83 19.32
CA PHE A 109 -9.07 17.94 18.88
C PHE A 109 -8.87 19.01 19.96
N LYS A 110 -8.87 18.58 21.22
CA LYS A 110 -8.66 19.48 22.38
C LYS A 110 -7.22 20.00 22.46
N ASP A 111 -6.25 19.16 22.06
CA ASP A 111 -4.84 19.53 22.04
C ASP A 111 -4.56 20.47 20.85
N PRO A 112 -4.01 21.67 21.07
CA PRO A 112 -3.63 22.58 19.97
C PRO A 112 -2.65 21.97 18.95
N LYS A 113 -1.86 20.97 19.35
CA LYS A 113 -0.96 20.23 18.44
C LYS A 113 -1.70 19.30 17.48
N ASN A 114 -2.96 18.98 17.78
CA ASN A 114 -3.81 18.14 16.96
C ASN A 114 -4.90 18.99 16.30
N ALA A 115 -4.54 19.71 15.24
CA ALA A 115 -5.48 20.60 14.55
C ALA A 115 -6.64 19.80 13.92
N MET A 116 -7.87 20.32 14.11
CA MET A 116 -9.05 19.74 13.48
C MET A 116 -8.98 19.93 11.96
N PRO A 117 -9.16 18.86 11.15
CA PRO A 117 -9.21 18.98 9.71
C PRO A 117 -10.28 19.98 9.24
N PRO A 118 -10.03 20.75 8.14
CA PRO A 118 -10.95 21.81 7.70
C PRO A 118 -12.38 21.36 7.38
N PHE A 119 -12.56 20.11 6.98
CA PHE A 119 -13.87 19.54 6.67
C PHE A 119 -14.67 19.11 7.91
N MET A 120 -14.04 19.05 9.08
CA MET A 120 -14.69 18.71 10.36
C MET A 120 -15.20 19.96 11.08
N LYS A 121 -16.24 19.78 11.89
CA LYS A 121 -16.84 20.86 12.70
C LYS A 121 -16.92 20.44 14.15
N LYS A 122 -16.83 21.43 15.05
CA LYS A 122 -17.08 21.25 16.49
C LYS A 122 -18.49 20.75 16.77
N GLY A 123 -18.68 20.07 17.88
CA GLY A 123 -19.98 19.55 18.32
C GLY A 123 -20.49 18.36 17.50
N LYS A 124 -19.63 17.75 16.66
CA LYS A 124 -19.94 16.53 15.90
C LYS A 124 -19.29 15.31 16.53
N TYR A 125 -19.73 14.11 16.13
CA TYR A 125 -19.16 12.88 16.64
C TYR A 125 -18.20 12.23 15.65
N LEU A 126 -17.13 11.68 16.22
CA LEU A 126 -16.29 10.66 15.58
C LEU A 126 -16.70 9.31 16.15
N TYR A 127 -17.12 8.41 15.27
CA TYR A 127 -17.45 7.03 15.62
C TYR A 127 -16.26 6.13 15.29
N THR A 128 -15.93 5.24 16.21
CA THR A 128 -14.99 4.14 15.98
C THR A 128 -15.74 2.83 16.19
N HIS A 129 -15.90 2.08 15.13
CA HIS A 129 -16.46 0.73 15.16
C HIS A 129 -15.30 -0.27 15.22
N VAL A 130 -15.32 -1.17 16.19
CA VAL A 130 -14.34 -2.24 16.33
C VAL A 130 -15.08 -3.58 16.26
N SER A 131 -14.67 -4.45 15.36
CA SER A 131 -15.19 -5.82 15.26
C SER A 131 -14.12 -6.80 15.72
N MET A 132 -14.40 -7.60 16.75
CA MET A 132 -13.51 -8.63 17.28
C MET A 132 -13.58 -9.87 16.39
N VAL A 133 -12.62 -10.03 15.49
CA VAL A 133 -12.58 -11.13 14.52
C VAL A 133 -12.13 -12.43 15.21
N ASN A 134 -11.05 -12.34 16.00
CA ASN A 134 -10.50 -13.48 16.71
C ASN A 134 -9.75 -13.06 17.98
N ILE A 135 -9.50 -14.03 18.85
CA ILE A 135 -8.69 -13.88 20.07
C ILE A 135 -7.69 -15.03 20.08
N PHE A 136 -6.42 -14.73 20.31
CA PHE A 136 -5.34 -15.70 20.40
C PHE A 136 -4.72 -15.62 21.79
N GLU A 137 -4.39 -16.78 22.35
CA GLU A 137 -3.81 -16.87 23.68
C GLU A 137 -2.28 -16.70 23.67
N THR A 138 -1.63 -17.07 22.55
CA THR A 138 -0.18 -16.99 22.44
C THR A 138 0.28 -16.13 21.26
N LYS A 139 1.53 -15.66 21.36
CA LYS A 139 2.17 -14.89 20.30
C LYS A 139 2.32 -15.68 19.00
N GLU A 140 2.64 -16.96 19.09
CA GLU A 140 2.82 -17.85 17.94
C GLU A 140 1.52 -17.98 17.13
N GLN A 141 0.38 -18.11 17.82
CA GLN A 141 -0.93 -18.12 17.17
C GLN A 141 -1.23 -16.79 16.46
N ALA A 142 -0.93 -15.68 17.13
CA ALA A 142 -1.12 -14.35 16.58
C ALA A 142 -0.21 -14.09 15.36
N ASP A 143 1.05 -14.49 15.44
CA ASP A 143 2.03 -14.35 14.33
C ASP A 143 1.60 -15.21 13.12
N SER A 144 1.18 -16.44 13.34
CA SER A 144 0.65 -17.32 12.29
C SER A 144 -0.59 -16.72 11.62
N ALA A 145 -1.52 -16.19 12.42
CA ALA A 145 -2.71 -15.53 11.91
C ALA A 145 -2.37 -14.24 11.13
N ASN A 146 -1.38 -13.49 11.57
CA ASN A 146 -0.91 -12.29 10.87
C ASN A 146 -0.30 -12.63 9.51
N GLN A 147 0.49 -13.70 9.42
CA GLN A 147 1.02 -14.18 8.16
C GLN A 147 -0.09 -14.60 7.20
N ALA A 148 -1.07 -15.37 7.69
CA ALA A 148 -2.23 -15.78 6.90
C ALA A 148 -3.05 -14.56 6.42
N GLU A 149 -3.32 -13.59 7.30
CA GLU A 149 -4.05 -12.37 6.96
C GLU A 149 -3.29 -11.54 5.91
N THR A 150 -1.97 -11.46 6.01
CA THR A 150 -1.14 -10.75 5.02
C THR A 150 -1.35 -11.31 3.61
N VAL A 151 -1.35 -12.64 3.46
CA VAL A 151 -1.59 -13.29 2.17
C VAL A 151 -3.03 -13.03 1.67
N LEU A 152 -4.02 -13.21 2.56
CA LEU A 152 -5.43 -13.03 2.23
C LEU A 152 -5.80 -11.57 1.92
N ALA A 153 -5.09 -10.60 2.49
CA ALA A 153 -5.34 -9.19 2.31
C ALA A 153 -4.80 -8.64 0.99
N LYS A 154 -3.73 -9.23 0.42
CA LYS A 154 -3.07 -8.72 -0.79
C LYS A 154 -4.01 -8.37 -1.96
N PRO A 155 -4.92 -9.24 -2.41
CA PRO A 155 -5.80 -8.90 -3.53
C PRO A 155 -6.73 -7.72 -3.23
N ARG A 156 -7.18 -7.61 -1.99
CA ARG A 156 -8.07 -6.56 -1.51
C ARG A 156 -7.34 -5.23 -1.40
N ILE A 157 -6.11 -5.25 -0.88
CA ILE A 157 -5.22 -4.08 -0.80
C ILE A 157 -4.91 -3.58 -2.22
N TYR A 158 -4.47 -4.48 -3.11
CA TYR A 158 -4.18 -4.13 -4.50
C TYR A 158 -5.38 -3.46 -5.18
N LYS A 159 -6.56 -4.08 -5.06
CA LYS A 159 -7.80 -3.52 -5.63
C LYS A 159 -8.08 -2.12 -5.10
N LYS A 160 -7.94 -1.93 -3.78
CA LYS A 160 -8.20 -0.63 -3.14
C LYS A 160 -7.21 0.44 -3.59
N GLN A 161 -5.93 0.11 -3.64
CA GLN A 161 -4.90 1.02 -4.15
C GLN A 161 -5.12 1.37 -5.63
N LEU A 162 -5.52 0.39 -6.45
CA LEU A 162 -5.87 0.62 -7.85
C LEU A 162 -7.03 1.62 -8.00
N GLU A 163 -8.11 1.46 -7.21
CA GLU A 163 -9.25 2.39 -7.20
C GLU A 163 -8.83 3.81 -6.80
N GLU A 164 -7.93 3.94 -5.81
CA GLU A 164 -7.40 5.23 -5.35
C GLU A 164 -6.50 5.89 -6.41
N ILE A 165 -5.66 5.11 -7.09
CA ILE A 165 -4.83 5.56 -8.21
C ILE A 165 -5.73 6.07 -9.35
N GLU A 166 -6.69 5.27 -9.80
CA GLU A 166 -7.58 5.64 -10.90
C GLU A 166 -8.40 6.91 -10.59
N LYS A 167 -8.85 7.06 -9.35
CA LYS A 167 -9.48 8.29 -8.89
C LYS A 167 -8.51 9.48 -8.93
N GLY A 168 -7.30 9.31 -8.40
CA GLY A 168 -6.27 10.36 -8.40
C GLY A 168 -5.87 10.79 -9.83
N LEU A 169 -5.83 9.85 -10.77
CA LEU A 169 -5.58 10.16 -12.18
C LEU A 169 -6.76 10.91 -12.83
N ALA A 170 -8.00 10.56 -12.48
CA ALA A 170 -9.18 11.28 -12.94
C ALA A 170 -9.19 12.75 -12.46
N ASP A 171 -8.78 12.98 -11.21
CA ASP A 171 -8.67 14.34 -10.64
C ASP A 171 -7.57 15.17 -11.35
N LYS A 172 -6.54 14.51 -11.94
CA LYS A 172 -5.42 15.15 -12.69
C LYS A 172 -5.58 15.04 -14.20
N LYS A 173 -6.79 14.78 -14.69
CA LYS A 173 -7.02 14.52 -16.11
C LYS A 173 -6.53 15.65 -17.05
N ALA A 174 -6.67 16.91 -16.65
CA ALA A 174 -6.24 18.05 -17.47
C ALA A 174 -4.73 18.08 -17.68
N ASP A 175 -3.96 17.82 -16.61
CA ASP A 175 -2.50 17.75 -16.68
C ASP A 175 -2.07 16.56 -17.54
N LEU A 176 -2.64 15.39 -17.28
CA LEU A 176 -2.36 14.17 -18.04
C LEU A 176 -2.69 14.32 -19.54
N ASP A 177 -3.80 14.99 -19.90
CA ASP A 177 -4.17 15.26 -21.29
C ASP A 177 -3.16 16.20 -21.97
N ALA A 178 -2.64 17.22 -21.27
CA ALA A 178 -1.61 18.11 -21.79
C ALA A 178 -0.27 17.38 -22.00
N GLU A 179 0.15 16.60 -21.01
CA GLU A 179 1.39 15.81 -21.04
C GLU A 179 1.36 14.75 -22.16
N THR A 180 0.22 14.05 -22.32
CA THR A 180 0.06 13.06 -23.39
C THR A 180 0.09 13.70 -24.77
N LYS A 181 -0.48 14.90 -24.96
CA LYS A 181 -0.37 15.64 -26.24
C LYS A 181 1.08 15.97 -26.59
N ALA A 182 1.90 16.36 -25.60
CA ALA A 182 3.33 16.61 -25.83
C ALA A 182 4.07 15.35 -26.29
N ILE A 183 3.75 14.18 -25.66
CA ILE A 183 4.29 12.89 -26.08
C ILE A 183 3.82 12.54 -27.51
N GLU A 184 2.54 12.70 -27.83
CA GLU A 184 2.00 12.44 -29.19
C GLU A 184 2.68 13.29 -30.27
N ALA A 185 2.93 14.56 -29.95
CA ALA A 185 3.66 15.46 -30.85
C ALA A 185 5.12 15.00 -31.07
N PHE A 186 5.78 14.56 -29.99
CA PHE A 186 7.14 13.99 -30.08
C PHE A 186 7.16 12.70 -30.92
N LEU A 187 6.22 11.77 -30.68
CA LEU A 187 6.10 10.53 -31.44
C LEU A 187 5.88 10.79 -32.93
N THR A 188 4.98 11.71 -33.27
CA THR A 188 4.65 12.09 -34.63
C THR A 188 5.87 12.72 -35.34
N LYS A 189 6.53 13.67 -34.67
CA LYS A 189 7.74 14.35 -35.22
C LYS A 189 8.86 13.37 -35.54
N ASN A 190 8.98 12.30 -34.74
CA ASN A 190 10.06 11.32 -34.88
C ASN A 190 9.62 10.05 -35.65
N ASN A 191 8.41 10.01 -36.22
CA ASN A 191 7.83 8.86 -36.92
C ASN A 191 7.82 7.55 -36.06
N ILE A 192 7.57 7.69 -34.77
CA ILE A 192 7.55 6.57 -33.84
C ILE A 192 6.12 6.03 -33.71
N LYS A 193 5.94 4.74 -33.95
CA LYS A 193 4.68 4.03 -33.71
C LYS A 193 4.67 3.51 -32.29
N ALA A 194 3.76 4.01 -31.45
CA ALA A 194 3.59 3.56 -30.09
C ALA A 194 2.10 3.35 -29.75
N THR A 195 1.80 2.43 -28.87
CA THR A 195 0.45 2.13 -28.39
C THR A 195 0.23 2.83 -27.06
N LYS A 196 -0.88 3.57 -26.92
CA LYS A 196 -1.30 4.20 -25.67
C LYS A 196 -1.93 3.16 -24.75
N THR A 197 -1.51 3.14 -23.49
CA THR A 197 -2.06 2.28 -22.44
C THR A 197 -3.30 2.91 -21.78
N LYS A 198 -3.89 2.17 -20.82
CA LYS A 198 -5.08 2.63 -20.08
C LYS A 198 -4.83 3.92 -19.30
N TRP A 199 -3.67 4.07 -18.67
CA TRP A 199 -3.37 5.26 -17.84
C TRP A 199 -2.71 6.40 -18.61
N GLY A 200 -2.28 6.15 -19.85
CA GLY A 200 -1.76 7.18 -20.72
C GLY A 200 -0.28 7.07 -21.04
N THR A 201 0.39 6.02 -20.63
CA THR A 201 1.75 5.67 -21.07
C THR A 201 1.73 5.25 -22.54
N TYR A 202 2.79 5.54 -23.31
CA TYR A 202 2.95 5.09 -24.70
C TYR A 202 4.08 4.08 -24.80
N ILE A 203 3.86 2.98 -25.51
CA ILE A 203 4.82 1.87 -25.62
C ILE A 203 5.11 1.59 -27.10
N ALA A 204 6.37 1.71 -27.49
CA ALA A 204 6.91 1.23 -28.76
C ALA A 204 7.70 -0.06 -28.52
N ILE A 205 7.08 -1.22 -28.79
CA ILE A 205 7.73 -2.52 -28.64
C ILE A 205 8.69 -2.71 -29.80
N THR A 206 9.98 -2.92 -29.52
CA THR A 206 11.03 -3.21 -30.50
C THR A 206 11.33 -4.69 -30.63
N THR A 207 11.09 -5.44 -29.56
CA THR A 207 11.18 -6.92 -29.56
C THR A 207 9.99 -7.47 -28.80
N GLU A 208 9.17 -8.28 -29.46
CA GLU A 208 8.11 -9.02 -28.80
C GLU A 208 8.74 -10.10 -27.88
N GLY A 209 8.24 -10.17 -26.65
CA GLY A 209 8.61 -11.25 -25.76
C GLY A 209 7.83 -12.53 -26.02
N THR A 210 7.98 -13.50 -25.15
CA THR A 210 7.32 -14.80 -25.21
C THR A 210 6.37 -15.01 -24.04
N GLY A 211 5.37 -15.88 -24.19
CA GLY A 211 4.38 -16.17 -23.14
C GLY A 211 3.28 -15.13 -23.05
N GLU A 212 2.62 -15.11 -21.91
CA GLU A 212 1.54 -14.17 -21.58
C GLU A 212 2.08 -12.81 -21.14
N LYS A 213 1.22 -11.77 -21.19
CA LYS A 213 1.51 -10.48 -20.61
C LYS A 213 1.66 -10.59 -19.10
N LEU A 214 2.52 -9.74 -18.52
CA LEU A 214 2.70 -9.68 -17.08
C LEU A 214 1.42 -9.23 -16.37
N THR A 215 1.26 -9.71 -15.16
CA THR A 215 0.12 -9.44 -14.29
C THR A 215 0.60 -8.94 -12.93
N ASN A 216 -0.33 -8.56 -12.07
CA ASN A 216 -0.02 -8.20 -10.68
C ASN A 216 0.42 -9.39 -9.78
N LYS A 217 0.66 -10.56 -10.35
CA LYS A 217 1.24 -11.70 -9.63
C LYS A 217 2.71 -11.92 -9.98
N ASP A 218 3.22 -11.11 -10.89
CA ASP A 218 4.54 -11.28 -11.47
C ASP A 218 5.52 -10.26 -10.89
N VAL A 219 6.78 -10.67 -10.83
CA VAL A 219 7.93 -9.81 -10.56
C VAL A 219 8.76 -9.76 -11.82
N ALA A 220 8.82 -8.60 -12.45
CA ALA A 220 9.61 -8.36 -13.64
C ALA A 220 11.06 -8.07 -13.27
N ILE A 221 12.00 -8.65 -14.01
CA ILE A 221 13.44 -8.37 -13.91
C ILE A 221 13.84 -7.55 -15.13
N VAL A 222 14.20 -6.28 -14.91
CA VAL A 222 14.27 -5.26 -15.95
C VAL A 222 15.62 -4.59 -16.00
N ASN A 223 16.23 -4.56 -17.18
CA ASN A 223 17.29 -3.61 -17.52
C ASN A 223 16.67 -2.35 -18.12
N TYR A 224 17.24 -1.18 -17.82
CA TYR A 224 16.68 0.06 -18.31
C TYR A 224 17.69 1.20 -18.46
N THR A 225 17.31 2.18 -19.29
CA THR A 225 17.90 3.52 -19.34
C THR A 225 16.78 4.55 -19.37
N GLY A 226 16.77 5.47 -18.40
CA GLY A 226 15.81 6.56 -18.28
C GLY A 226 16.40 7.88 -18.75
N ARG A 227 15.61 8.61 -19.56
CA ARG A 227 15.96 9.95 -20.05
C ARG A 227 14.75 10.88 -20.02
N THR A 228 14.99 12.17 -20.01
CA THR A 228 13.94 13.17 -20.13
C THR A 228 13.48 13.30 -21.58
N LEU A 229 12.18 13.55 -21.82
CA LEU A 229 11.63 13.67 -23.17
C LEU A 229 12.17 14.90 -23.90
N ASP A 230 12.24 16.04 -23.19
CA ASP A 230 12.55 17.34 -23.82
C ASP A 230 14.01 17.44 -24.22
N SER A 231 14.94 17.08 -23.33
CA SER A 231 16.37 17.22 -23.56
C SER A 231 17.07 15.96 -24.04
N GLY A 232 16.44 14.79 -23.87
CA GLY A 232 17.06 13.50 -24.11
C GLY A 232 18.16 13.14 -23.09
N LYS A 233 18.35 13.96 -22.03
CA LYS A 233 19.39 13.75 -21.01
C LYS A 233 19.11 12.48 -20.22
N VAL A 234 20.09 11.57 -20.19
CA VAL A 234 20.03 10.37 -19.36
C VAL A 234 20.18 10.78 -17.90
N PHE A 235 19.22 10.39 -17.08
CA PHE A 235 19.22 10.66 -15.63
C PHE A 235 19.47 9.43 -14.80
N ASP A 236 19.23 8.22 -15.34
CA ASP A 236 19.44 6.96 -14.65
C ASP A 236 19.56 5.76 -15.60
N SER A 237 20.32 4.74 -15.21
CA SER A 237 20.46 3.49 -15.96
C SER A 237 21.07 2.40 -15.09
N ASN A 238 20.58 1.17 -15.23
CA ASN A 238 21.18 0.01 -14.57
C ASN A 238 22.05 -0.85 -15.52
N ILE A 239 22.36 -0.32 -16.69
CA ILE A 239 23.31 -0.95 -17.64
C ILE A 239 24.55 -0.07 -17.89
N ASP A 240 24.54 1.20 -17.56
CA ASP A 240 25.68 2.11 -17.68
C ASP A 240 26.42 2.22 -16.33
N PRO A 241 27.68 1.76 -16.24
CA PRO A 241 28.44 1.73 -14.98
C PRO A 241 28.60 3.09 -14.28
N LYS A 242 28.45 4.21 -14.99
CA LYS A 242 28.55 5.56 -14.38
C LYS A 242 27.47 5.82 -13.34
N PHE A 243 26.35 5.06 -13.35
CA PHE A 243 25.28 5.18 -12.35
C PHE A 243 25.49 4.30 -11.12
N MET A 244 26.54 3.44 -11.09
CA MET A 244 27.00 2.65 -9.95
C MET A 244 25.98 1.62 -9.41
N HIS A 245 25.00 1.19 -10.23
CA HIS A 245 24.03 0.15 -9.86
C HIS A 245 23.69 -0.76 -11.07
N VAL A 246 24.72 -1.40 -11.63
CA VAL A 246 24.62 -2.25 -12.83
C VAL A 246 24.01 -3.64 -12.54
N GLN A 247 22.85 -3.65 -11.91
CA GLN A 247 22.10 -4.88 -11.65
C GLN A 247 20.65 -4.73 -12.14
N PRO A 248 20.05 -5.79 -12.74
CA PRO A 248 18.66 -5.76 -13.13
C PRO A 248 17.75 -5.38 -11.97
N LEU A 249 16.80 -4.52 -12.23
CA LEU A 249 15.81 -4.09 -11.23
C LEU A 249 14.69 -5.13 -11.13
N GLU A 250 14.44 -5.62 -9.91
CA GLU A 250 13.31 -6.50 -9.61
C GLU A 250 12.08 -5.65 -9.27
N VAL A 251 11.03 -5.76 -10.08
CA VAL A 251 9.81 -4.96 -9.99
C VAL A 251 8.63 -5.86 -9.64
N ASN A 252 8.17 -5.82 -8.40
CA ASN A 252 6.94 -6.50 -7.97
C ASN A 252 5.71 -5.75 -8.47
N LEU A 253 4.98 -6.32 -9.43
CA LEU A 253 3.77 -5.71 -10.01
C LEU A 253 2.52 -5.87 -9.12
N GLY A 254 2.62 -6.65 -8.05
CA GLY A 254 1.58 -6.81 -7.02
C GLY A 254 1.52 -5.68 -6.00
N GLU A 255 2.46 -4.74 -6.05
CA GLU A 255 2.59 -3.63 -5.09
C GLU A 255 2.75 -2.30 -5.80
N PHE A 256 2.08 -1.26 -5.29
CA PHE A 256 2.27 0.11 -5.76
C PHE A 256 3.21 0.89 -4.84
N GLY A 257 3.86 1.93 -5.38
CA GLY A 257 4.71 2.85 -4.64
C GLY A 257 6.21 2.52 -4.65
N GLY A 258 6.62 1.32 -5.10
CA GLY A 258 8.03 0.96 -5.27
C GLY A 258 8.66 1.56 -6.54
N ILE A 259 7.84 1.85 -7.54
CA ILE A 259 8.21 2.45 -8.82
C ILE A 259 7.17 3.48 -9.26
N ILE A 260 7.49 4.30 -10.25
CA ILE A 260 6.55 5.25 -10.85
C ILE A 260 5.42 4.52 -11.60
N LEU A 261 4.21 5.10 -11.58
CA LEU A 261 3.01 4.45 -12.14
C LEU A 261 3.13 4.08 -13.61
N GLY A 262 3.83 4.89 -14.39
CA GLY A 262 4.07 4.62 -15.81
C GLY A 262 4.84 3.33 -16.08
N TRP A 263 5.69 2.89 -15.15
CA TRP A 263 6.37 1.60 -15.24
C TRP A 263 5.39 0.44 -15.05
N THR A 264 4.54 0.50 -14.01
CA THR A 264 3.52 -0.52 -13.78
C THR A 264 2.58 -0.64 -14.98
N ASP A 265 2.10 0.52 -15.50
CA ASP A 265 1.22 0.61 -16.66
C ASP A 265 1.86 0.01 -17.93
N ALA A 266 3.17 0.26 -18.15
CA ALA A 266 3.91 -0.29 -19.28
C ALA A 266 4.21 -1.78 -19.12
N LEU A 267 4.78 -2.19 -17.98
CA LEU A 267 5.22 -3.57 -17.76
C LEU A 267 4.07 -4.57 -17.89
N MET A 268 2.86 -4.21 -17.44
CA MET A 268 1.66 -5.04 -17.62
C MET A 268 1.24 -5.22 -19.11
N GLN A 269 1.84 -4.50 -20.05
CA GLN A 269 1.63 -4.73 -21.48
C GLN A 269 2.74 -5.57 -22.13
N LEU A 270 3.83 -5.80 -21.40
CA LEU A 270 5.02 -6.51 -21.89
C LEU A 270 4.99 -7.99 -21.46
N LYS A 271 5.92 -8.77 -22.03
CA LYS A 271 6.12 -10.19 -21.77
C LYS A 271 7.60 -10.42 -21.40
N LYS A 272 7.93 -11.61 -20.91
CA LYS A 272 9.33 -12.03 -20.73
C LYS A 272 10.09 -11.92 -22.07
N GLY A 273 11.23 -11.27 -22.07
CA GLY A 273 12.06 -11.04 -23.25
C GLY A 273 11.63 -9.86 -24.11
N SER A 274 10.58 -9.13 -23.75
CA SER A 274 10.20 -7.91 -24.46
C SER A 274 11.24 -6.80 -24.30
N LYS A 275 11.51 -6.07 -25.41
CA LYS A 275 12.22 -4.80 -25.40
C LYS A 275 11.29 -3.72 -25.91
N ALA A 276 11.25 -2.59 -25.21
CA ALA A 276 10.36 -1.50 -25.54
C ALA A 276 10.96 -0.14 -25.18
N THR A 277 10.58 0.89 -25.94
CA THR A 277 10.73 2.27 -25.51
C THR A 277 9.40 2.74 -24.98
N VAL A 278 9.41 3.25 -23.77
CA VAL A 278 8.22 3.65 -23.00
C VAL A 278 8.27 5.16 -22.78
N TYR A 279 7.20 5.86 -23.16
CA TYR A 279 7.05 7.30 -22.98
C TYR A 279 6.02 7.56 -21.90
N ILE A 280 6.45 8.20 -20.82
CA ILE A 280 5.68 8.32 -19.58
C ILE A 280 5.32 9.79 -19.34
N PRO A 281 4.02 10.12 -19.26
CA PRO A 281 3.57 11.44 -18.83
C PRO A 281 4.10 11.75 -17.42
N ALA A 282 4.41 13.02 -17.15
CA ALA A 282 4.94 13.47 -15.87
C ALA A 282 4.04 13.04 -14.70
N THR A 283 2.71 13.12 -14.86
CA THR A 283 1.71 12.68 -13.86
C THR A 283 1.86 11.19 -13.49
N LEU A 284 2.31 10.33 -14.40
CA LEU A 284 2.61 8.93 -14.14
C LEU A 284 4.08 8.69 -13.74
N GLY A 285 4.89 9.74 -13.71
CA GLY A 285 6.28 9.76 -13.29
C GLY A 285 6.46 10.50 -11.96
N TYR A 286 7.20 11.61 -12.01
CA TYR A 286 7.53 12.42 -10.83
C TYR A 286 6.64 13.67 -10.66
N GLY A 287 5.68 13.87 -11.53
CA GLY A 287 4.65 14.92 -11.46
C GLY A 287 5.18 16.34 -11.36
N ALA A 288 4.40 17.20 -10.71
CA ALA A 288 4.74 18.60 -10.50
C ALA A 288 5.92 18.83 -9.53
N ALA A 289 6.38 17.81 -8.82
CA ALA A 289 7.54 17.91 -7.93
C ALA A 289 8.87 17.72 -8.67
N GLY A 290 8.87 16.89 -9.72
CA GLY A 290 10.11 16.44 -10.36
C GLY A 290 10.93 15.53 -9.44
N ASN A 291 12.23 15.34 -9.75
CA ASN A 291 13.15 14.58 -8.91
C ASN A 291 14.54 15.22 -8.86
N GLY A 292 14.73 16.11 -7.90
CA GLY A 292 15.96 16.85 -7.70
C GLY A 292 16.36 17.67 -8.94
N GLU A 293 17.67 17.76 -9.21
CA GLU A 293 18.20 18.49 -10.37
C GLU A 293 18.13 17.68 -11.67
N LYS A 294 17.84 16.37 -11.59
CA LYS A 294 17.87 15.46 -12.72
C LYS A 294 16.60 15.50 -13.57
N ILE A 295 15.45 15.67 -12.92
CA ILE A 295 14.12 15.65 -13.55
C ILE A 295 13.35 16.87 -13.05
N LYS A 296 13.02 17.78 -13.96
CA LYS A 296 12.30 19.01 -13.64
C LYS A 296 10.82 18.73 -13.30
N PRO A 297 10.15 19.67 -12.60
CA PRO A 297 8.70 19.64 -12.44
C PRO A 297 7.98 19.51 -13.79
N GLY A 298 7.02 18.56 -13.87
CA GLY A 298 6.19 18.37 -15.07
C GLY A 298 6.92 17.74 -16.26
N GLU A 299 8.11 17.16 -16.09
CA GLU A 299 8.90 16.61 -17.18
C GLU A 299 8.47 15.20 -17.57
N ASN A 300 8.10 15.00 -18.84
CA ASN A 300 7.81 13.69 -19.41
C ASN A 300 9.09 12.87 -19.57
N LEU A 301 8.98 11.56 -19.47
CA LEU A 301 10.12 10.65 -19.43
C LEU A 301 10.09 9.64 -20.57
N ILE A 302 11.29 9.18 -20.93
CA ILE A 302 11.50 8.04 -21.85
C ILE A 302 12.29 6.98 -21.10
N PHE A 303 11.85 5.73 -21.17
CA PHE A 303 12.61 4.60 -20.71
C PHE A 303 12.79 3.58 -21.83
N GLU A 304 14.02 3.20 -22.08
CA GLU A 304 14.34 1.98 -22.81
C GLU A 304 14.35 0.84 -21.81
N MET A 305 13.48 -0.15 -22.01
CA MET A 305 13.29 -1.26 -21.09
C MET A 305 13.57 -2.59 -21.80
N ASP A 306 14.25 -3.51 -21.09
CA ASP A 306 14.47 -4.90 -21.47
C ASP A 306 14.00 -5.80 -20.33
N VAL A 307 12.89 -6.51 -20.52
CA VAL A 307 12.35 -7.47 -19.53
C VAL A 307 13.13 -8.76 -19.66
N THR A 308 14.23 -8.87 -18.95
CA THR A 308 15.19 -9.99 -19.08
C THR A 308 14.65 -11.30 -18.51
N ASP A 309 13.87 -11.21 -17.44
CA ASP A 309 13.23 -12.37 -16.82
C ASP A 309 11.93 -11.99 -16.08
N VAL A 310 11.14 -12.99 -15.72
CA VAL A 310 9.92 -12.86 -14.93
C VAL A 310 9.89 -13.98 -13.90
N THR A 311 9.63 -13.65 -12.66
CA THR A 311 9.40 -14.62 -11.58
C THR A 311 8.05 -14.31 -10.90
N ASN A 312 7.61 -15.18 -10.01
CA ASN A 312 6.41 -14.94 -9.24
C ASN A 312 6.75 -14.36 -7.85
N GLU A 313 5.73 -13.83 -7.19
CA GLU A 313 5.88 -13.20 -5.89
C GLU A 313 6.40 -14.16 -4.81
N GLU A 314 6.01 -15.45 -4.85
CA GLU A 314 6.44 -16.44 -3.87
C GLU A 314 7.95 -16.71 -3.97
N ALA A 315 8.45 -16.94 -5.19
CA ALA A 315 9.88 -17.14 -5.43
C ALA A 315 10.69 -15.86 -5.09
N PHE A 316 10.16 -14.69 -5.40
CA PHE A 316 10.76 -13.40 -5.03
C PHE A 316 10.84 -13.25 -3.51
N ALA A 317 9.75 -13.48 -2.78
CA ALA A 317 9.73 -13.40 -1.32
C ALA A 317 10.70 -14.40 -0.66
N ALA A 318 10.79 -15.62 -1.18
CA ALA A 318 11.73 -16.63 -0.73
C ALA A 318 13.19 -16.17 -0.91
N LYS A 319 13.51 -15.57 -2.07
CA LYS A 319 14.83 -15.00 -2.35
C LYS A 319 15.16 -13.85 -1.41
N GLN A 320 14.24 -12.92 -1.19
CA GLN A 320 14.45 -11.79 -0.27
C GLN A 320 14.70 -12.27 1.16
N LYS A 321 13.93 -13.26 1.62
CA LYS A 321 14.12 -13.86 2.95
C LYS A 321 15.49 -14.51 3.09
N ALA A 322 15.92 -15.28 2.11
CA ALA A 322 17.25 -15.92 2.12
C ALA A 322 18.39 -14.89 2.16
N MET A 323 18.27 -13.80 1.38
CA MET A 323 19.24 -12.70 1.39
C MET A 323 19.28 -11.99 2.76
N GLN A 324 18.14 -11.78 3.39
CA GLN A 324 18.07 -11.15 4.72
C GLN A 324 18.69 -12.03 5.79
N GLU A 325 18.45 -13.34 5.76
CA GLU A 325 19.05 -14.31 6.68
C GLU A 325 20.58 -14.35 6.52
N GLU A 326 21.08 -14.35 5.28
CA GLU A 326 22.52 -14.30 4.99
C GLU A 326 23.15 -12.99 5.49
N MET A 327 22.49 -11.85 5.28
CA MET A 327 22.96 -10.55 5.74
C MET A 327 23.03 -10.50 7.27
N MET A 328 22.00 -11.00 7.96
CA MET A 328 22.00 -11.09 9.43
C MET A 328 23.13 -11.98 9.95
N LYS A 329 23.38 -13.12 9.30
CA LYS A 329 24.50 -14.00 9.65
C LYS A 329 25.84 -13.30 9.50
N LYS A 330 26.08 -12.61 8.38
CA LYS A 330 27.32 -11.83 8.14
C LYS A 330 27.47 -10.71 9.17
N MET A 331 26.42 -10.03 9.57
CA MET A 331 26.47 -9.00 10.62
C MET A 331 26.84 -9.59 11.98
N GLN A 332 26.31 -10.76 12.36
CA GLN A 332 26.68 -11.47 13.60
C GLN A 332 28.14 -11.92 13.59
N GLU A 333 28.61 -12.46 12.47
CA GLU A 333 30.01 -12.89 12.31
C GLU A 333 30.95 -11.69 12.42
N SER A 334 30.60 -10.53 11.86
CA SER A 334 31.43 -9.31 11.95
C SER A 334 31.50 -8.74 13.37
N GLN A 335 30.42 -8.88 14.17
CA GLN A 335 30.38 -8.45 15.57
C GLN A 335 31.21 -9.37 16.49
N ASN A 336 31.38 -10.63 16.10
CA ASN A 336 32.16 -11.63 16.87
C ASN A 336 33.66 -11.66 16.50
N GLN A 337 34.12 -10.84 15.55
CA GLN A 337 35.56 -10.73 15.26
C GLN A 337 36.27 -9.98 16.39
N PRO A 338 37.37 -10.53 16.95
CA PRO A 338 38.13 -9.82 17.96
C PRO A 338 38.72 -8.53 17.37
N ALA A 339 38.68 -7.46 18.16
CA ALA A 339 39.20 -6.17 17.74
C ALA A 339 40.67 -6.33 17.24
N PRO A 340 41.05 -5.66 16.13
CA PRO A 340 42.43 -5.72 15.67
C PRO A 340 43.36 -5.26 16.77
N PRO A 341 44.55 -5.92 16.94
CA PRO A 341 45.52 -5.56 17.97
C PRO A 341 45.91 -4.09 17.81
N ALA A 342 45.92 -3.37 18.92
CA ALA A 342 46.29 -1.96 18.94
C ALA A 342 47.67 -1.75 18.27
N PRO A 343 47.84 -0.69 17.46
CA PRO A 343 49.13 -0.42 16.82
C PRO A 343 50.21 -0.29 17.88
N LYS A 344 51.27 -1.12 17.76
CA LYS A 344 52.43 -0.99 18.61
C LYS A 344 53.06 0.38 18.37
N ASN A 345 53.06 1.20 19.40
CA ASN A 345 53.72 2.50 19.38
C ASN A 345 55.21 2.31 19.07
N PRO A 346 55.76 2.86 17.98
CA PRO A 346 57.20 2.84 17.77
C PRO A 346 57.81 4.04 18.49
N GLY A 347 58.19 3.85 19.76
CA GLY A 347 58.77 4.94 20.52
C GLY A 347 59.28 4.52 21.90
N ASN A 348 60.47 3.96 21.96
CA ASN A 348 61.59 4.43 22.83
C ASN A 348 62.82 3.77 22.36
#